data_82c42e56a4893b55b2844b0b16af8a3d
#
_entry.id   82c42e56a4893b55b2844b0b16af8a3d
#
_cell.length_a   1.000
_cell.length_b   1.000
_cell.length_c   1.000
_cell.angle_alpha   90.00
_cell.angle_beta   90.00
_cell.angle_gamma   90.00
#
_symmetry.space_group_name_H-M   'P 1'
#
loop_
_entity.id
_entity.type
_entity.pdbx_description
1 polymer ?
#
loop_
_entity_poly.entity_id
_entity_poly.type
_entity_poly.pdbx_seq_one_letter_code
_entity_poly.pdbx_strand_id
1 'polypeptide(L)'
;LLLLRLVEKPVHGVARPWTPWITQGVCRAAFWILGMGHSTDGDRMTQPGAVVANHGSWLDIFALNARKRVYFVSKDEVAGWPGIGWLARATGTVFITRAAREAKAQKALFEERLGAGHKLLFFPEGTSSDSQRVLPFKSTLFAAFFTENLRDKVFVQPVTVRYTAPPDTDPRFYGWWGEMDFAGHLLQVLAAPVQGSVKVTYHQPMRVSDFPDRKSLARACEQVVRDGFGA
;
A
#
# COMPACT_ATOMS: atom_id res chain seq x y z
N LEU A 1 12.36 14.31 -7.71
CA LEU A 1 10.93 14.25 -7.37
C LEU A 1 10.47 15.54 -6.70
N LEU A 2 11.12 16.02 -5.63
CA LEU A 2 10.70 17.23 -4.90
C LEU A 2 10.75 18.49 -5.74
N LEU A 3 11.86 18.73 -6.49
CA LEU A 3 11.98 19.88 -7.37
C LEU A 3 10.85 19.91 -8.43
N LEU A 4 10.53 18.74 -9.00
CA LEU A 4 9.41 18.66 -9.94
C LEU A 4 8.07 18.92 -9.23
N ARG A 5 7.92 18.53 -7.98
CA ARG A 5 6.69 18.77 -7.20
C ARG A 5 6.48 20.26 -6.88
N LEU A 6 7.55 21.05 -6.78
CA LEU A 6 7.43 22.52 -6.60
C LEU A 6 6.73 23.18 -7.79
N VAL A 7 6.89 22.61 -8.99
CA VAL A 7 6.19 23.09 -10.20
C VAL A 7 4.84 22.41 -10.38
N GLU A 8 4.79 21.07 -10.19
CA GLU A 8 3.58 20.28 -10.41
C GLU A 8 2.43 20.70 -9.46
N LYS A 9 2.73 21.00 -8.19
CA LYS A 9 1.70 21.34 -7.19
C LYS A 9 0.95 22.63 -7.51
N PRO A 10 1.60 23.76 -7.85
CA PRO A 10 0.91 24.97 -8.24
C PRO A 10 0.08 24.83 -9.53
N VAL A 11 0.55 24.01 -10.48
CA VAL A 11 -0.10 23.85 -11.79
C VAL A 11 -1.26 22.86 -11.74
N HIS A 12 -1.08 21.73 -11.04
CA HIS A 12 -2.01 20.59 -11.07
C HIS A 12 -2.65 20.28 -9.71
N GLY A 13 -2.35 21.03 -8.66
CA GLY A 13 -2.95 20.87 -7.34
C GLY A 13 -2.74 19.46 -6.78
N VAL A 14 -3.86 18.80 -6.46
CA VAL A 14 -3.89 17.43 -5.91
C VAL A 14 -3.54 16.40 -6.99
N ALA A 15 -3.96 16.62 -8.23
CA ALA A 15 -3.58 15.78 -9.36
C ALA A 15 -2.06 15.76 -9.53
N ARG A 16 -1.49 14.60 -9.80
CA ARG A 16 -0.04 14.39 -9.87
C ARG A 16 0.29 13.64 -11.16
N PRO A 17 0.29 14.35 -12.32
CA PRO A 17 0.48 13.69 -13.60
C PRO A 17 1.92 13.20 -13.82
N TRP A 18 2.93 13.82 -13.19
CA TRP A 18 4.35 13.59 -13.47
C TRP A 18 5.08 12.82 -12.37
N THR A 19 4.96 13.28 -11.12
CA THR A 19 5.76 12.73 -10.01
C THR A 19 5.53 11.23 -9.73
N PRO A 20 4.34 10.62 -9.94
CA PRO A 20 4.16 9.18 -9.74
C PRO A 20 4.98 8.30 -10.71
N TRP A 21 5.31 8.80 -11.89
CA TRP A 21 6.17 8.06 -12.83
C TRP A 21 7.59 7.92 -12.31
N ILE A 22 8.11 8.98 -11.65
CA ILE A 22 9.41 8.94 -11.00
C ILE A 22 9.38 7.91 -9.86
N THR A 23 8.33 7.94 -9.03
CA THR A 23 8.17 6.98 -7.93
C THR A 23 8.17 5.54 -8.46
N GLN A 24 7.40 5.25 -9.52
CA GLN A 24 7.40 3.94 -10.15
C GLN A 24 8.77 3.53 -10.69
N GLY A 25 9.46 4.46 -11.35
CA GLY A 25 10.81 4.24 -11.88
C GLY A 25 11.79 3.87 -10.78
N VAL A 26 11.79 4.61 -9.67
CA VAL A 26 12.62 4.34 -8.50
C VAL A 26 12.29 2.97 -7.89
N CYS A 27 11.01 2.64 -7.72
CA CYS A 27 10.61 1.35 -7.16
C CYS A 27 11.03 0.16 -8.04
N ARG A 28 10.95 0.30 -9.38
CA ARG A 28 11.45 -0.73 -10.30
C ARG A 28 12.97 -0.86 -10.25
N ALA A 29 13.66 0.29 -10.26
CA ALA A 29 15.12 0.32 -10.19
C ALA A 29 15.63 -0.31 -8.89
N ALA A 30 14.94 -0.11 -7.77
CA ALA A 30 15.31 -0.72 -6.49
C ALA A 30 15.36 -2.26 -6.59
N PHE A 31 14.33 -2.91 -7.16
CA PHE A 31 14.34 -4.36 -7.36
C PHE A 31 15.42 -4.83 -8.32
N TRP A 32 15.66 -4.08 -9.39
CA TRP A 32 16.73 -4.39 -10.34
C TRP A 32 18.12 -4.25 -9.70
N ILE A 33 18.37 -3.17 -8.94
CA ILE A 33 19.65 -2.95 -8.25
C ILE A 33 19.89 -4.01 -7.18
N LEU A 34 18.84 -4.40 -6.43
CA LEU A 34 18.93 -5.46 -5.44
C LEU A 34 19.13 -6.86 -6.08
N GLY A 35 18.85 -7.03 -7.36
CA GLY A 35 18.78 -8.35 -7.97
C GLY A 35 17.60 -9.19 -7.47
N MET A 36 16.58 -8.54 -6.86
CA MET A 36 15.41 -9.22 -6.32
C MET A 36 14.34 -9.42 -7.38
N GLY A 37 13.86 -10.65 -7.54
CA GLY A 37 12.77 -10.97 -8.46
C GLY A 37 11.49 -10.22 -8.09
N HIS A 38 10.84 -9.57 -9.08
CA HIS A 38 9.53 -8.91 -8.88
C HIS A 38 8.57 -9.32 -9.98
N SER A 39 7.53 -10.06 -9.63
CA SER A 39 6.50 -10.55 -10.55
C SER A 39 5.11 -10.06 -10.13
N THR A 40 4.21 -10.01 -11.11
CA THR A 40 2.79 -9.65 -10.86
C THR A 40 1.88 -10.63 -11.58
N ASP A 41 0.71 -10.86 -10.98
CA ASP A 41 -0.34 -11.72 -11.51
C ASP A 41 -1.69 -11.01 -11.35
N GLY A 42 -2.65 -11.30 -12.24
CA GLY A 42 -3.96 -10.65 -12.26
C GLY A 42 -3.98 -9.22 -12.79
N ASP A 43 -5.18 -8.70 -13.00
CA ASP A 43 -5.41 -7.39 -13.58
C ASP A 43 -5.54 -6.29 -12.53
N ARG A 44 -4.84 -5.19 -12.77
CA ARG A 44 -4.92 -3.99 -11.93
C ARG A 44 -6.19 -3.23 -12.22
N MET A 45 -7.04 -3.03 -11.22
CA MET A 45 -8.31 -2.33 -11.43
C MET A 45 -8.12 -0.96 -12.07
N THR A 46 -9.01 -0.63 -12.98
CA THR A 46 -9.11 0.70 -13.62
C THR A 46 -10.15 1.58 -12.92
N GLN A 47 -11.15 0.98 -12.29
CA GLN A 47 -12.26 1.65 -11.59
C GLN A 47 -11.76 2.58 -10.48
N PRO A 48 -12.49 3.67 -10.15
CA PRO A 48 -12.17 4.51 -8.98
C PRO A 48 -12.19 3.69 -7.69
N GLY A 49 -11.31 3.99 -6.75
CA GLY A 49 -11.34 3.30 -5.46
C GLY A 49 -9.98 3.04 -4.83
N ALA A 50 -9.91 2.03 -3.99
CA ALA A 50 -8.74 1.72 -3.20
C ALA A 50 -8.20 0.31 -3.45
N VAL A 51 -6.95 0.12 -3.10
CA VAL A 51 -6.26 -1.16 -3.04
C VAL A 51 -6.03 -1.51 -1.58
N VAL A 52 -6.25 -2.75 -1.20
CA VAL A 52 -5.95 -3.26 0.13
C VAL A 52 -5.04 -4.48 0.01
N ALA A 53 -4.00 -4.54 0.84
CA ALA A 53 -3.02 -5.61 0.79
C ALA A 53 -2.66 -6.11 2.18
N ASN A 54 -2.15 -7.34 2.28
CA ASN A 54 -1.41 -7.78 3.46
C ASN A 54 -0.11 -6.99 3.60
N HIS A 55 0.44 -6.96 4.81
CA HIS A 55 1.64 -6.19 5.14
C HIS A 55 2.68 -7.05 5.84
N GLY A 56 3.74 -7.39 5.13
CA GLY A 56 4.81 -8.22 5.65
C GLY A 56 6.16 -7.50 5.77
N SER A 57 6.33 -6.38 5.03
CA SER A 57 7.64 -5.76 4.92
C SER A 57 7.52 -4.27 4.56
N TRP A 58 8.56 -3.50 4.87
CA TRP A 58 8.72 -2.15 4.30
C TRP A 58 8.91 -2.19 2.77
N LEU A 59 9.37 -3.33 2.23
CA LEU A 59 9.49 -3.55 0.78
C LEU A 59 8.14 -3.54 0.05
N ASP A 60 7.01 -3.73 0.74
CA ASP A 60 5.67 -3.69 0.16
C ASP A 60 5.39 -2.35 -0.54
N ILE A 61 5.97 -1.25 0.01
CA ILE A 61 5.86 0.09 -0.59
C ILE A 61 6.46 0.10 -2.00
N PHE A 62 7.61 -0.53 -2.17
CA PHE A 62 8.29 -0.65 -3.46
C PHE A 62 7.55 -1.63 -4.37
N ALA A 63 7.17 -2.81 -3.86
CA ALA A 63 6.52 -3.86 -4.65
C ALA A 63 5.20 -3.39 -5.25
N LEU A 64 4.37 -2.71 -4.45
CA LEU A 64 3.06 -2.23 -4.87
C LEU A 64 3.15 -1.00 -5.79
N ASN A 65 4.10 -0.08 -5.56
CA ASN A 65 4.30 1.08 -6.44
C ASN A 65 5.01 0.74 -7.75
N ALA A 66 5.81 -0.31 -7.83
CA ALA A 66 6.58 -0.63 -9.03
C ALA A 66 5.70 -0.82 -10.28
N ARG A 67 4.48 -1.33 -10.12
CA ARG A 67 3.59 -1.67 -11.24
C ARG A 67 2.31 -0.84 -11.32
N LYS A 68 1.88 -0.23 -10.22
CA LYS A 68 0.67 0.59 -10.18
C LYS A 68 0.95 1.90 -9.45
N ARG A 69 0.42 3.02 -9.97
CA ARG A 69 0.42 4.28 -9.25
C ARG A 69 -0.60 4.22 -8.13
N VAL A 70 -0.12 4.13 -6.91
CA VAL A 70 -0.94 4.12 -5.70
C VAL A 70 -0.44 5.16 -4.72
N TYR A 71 -1.33 5.62 -3.87
CA TYR A 71 -1.03 6.57 -2.81
C TYR A 71 -1.31 5.90 -1.47
N PHE A 72 -0.28 5.70 -0.69
CA PHE A 72 -0.42 5.03 0.60
C PHE A 72 -1.23 5.86 1.58
N VAL A 73 -2.03 5.16 2.37
CA VAL A 73 -2.65 5.71 3.58
C VAL A 73 -1.87 5.16 4.76
N SER A 74 -1.26 6.05 5.52
CA SER A 74 -0.39 5.72 6.65
C SER A 74 -0.85 6.40 7.93
N LYS A 75 -0.38 5.90 9.07
CA LYS A 75 -0.57 6.56 10.36
C LYS A 75 0.19 7.89 10.39
N ASP A 76 -0.37 8.88 11.09
CA ASP A 76 0.22 10.19 11.26
C ASP A 76 1.63 10.15 11.90
N GLU A 77 1.86 9.22 12.81
CA GLU A 77 3.16 9.01 13.46
C GLU A 77 4.30 8.82 12.44
N VAL A 78 4.04 8.13 11.32
CA VAL A 78 5.02 7.89 10.25
C VAL A 78 5.48 9.19 9.60
N ALA A 79 4.65 10.23 9.63
CA ALA A 79 5.02 11.54 9.12
C ALA A 79 6.19 12.17 9.89
N GLY A 80 6.37 11.78 11.16
CA GLY A 80 7.46 12.24 12.03
C GLY A 80 8.77 11.45 11.90
N TRP A 81 8.77 10.32 11.20
CA TRP A 81 9.98 9.48 11.11
C TRP A 81 11.06 10.15 10.25
N PRO A 82 12.33 10.21 10.75
CA PRO A 82 13.43 10.82 10.02
C PRO A 82 13.60 10.19 8.62
N GLY A 83 13.70 11.04 7.60
CA GLY A 83 13.84 10.61 6.21
C GLY A 83 12.56 9.99 5.61
N ILE A 84 11.97 9.00 6.27
CA ILE A 84 10.77 8.26 5.79
C ILE A 84 9.55 9.17 5.70
N GLY A 85 9.28 9.95 6.74
CA GLY A 85 8.13 10.87 6.75
C GLY A 85 8.21 11.92 5.64
N TRP A 86 9.42 12.42 5.37
CA TRP A 86 9.65 13.36 4.29
C TRP A 86 9.45 12.71 2.90
N LEU A 87 9.96 11.51 2.70
CA LEU A 87 9.78 10.75 1.47
C LEU A 87 8.29 10.39 1.24
N ALA A 88 7.59 9.98 2.29
CA ALA A 88 6.17 9.67 2.24
C ALA A 88 5.33 10.89 1.81
N ARG A 89 5.62 12.09 2.37
CA ARG A 89 4.97 13.34 1.91
C ARG A 89 5.28 13.62 0.44
N ALA A 90 6.52 13.44 0.02
CA ALA A 90 6.95 13.68 -1.36
C ALA A 90 6.22 12.76 -2.35
N THR A 91 5.98 11.50 -1.99
CA THR A 91 5.25 10.52 -2.81
C THR A 91 3.73 10.67 -2.73
N GLY A 92 3.20 11.53 -1.83
CA GLY A 92 1.79 11.85 -1.73
C GLY A 92 0.99 10.92 -0.82
N THR A 93 1.66 10.31 0.15
CA THR A 93 1.02 9.53 1.21
C THR A 93 -0.04 10.37 1.93
N VAL A 94 -1.17 9.77 2.19
CA VAL A 94 -2.27 10.33 2.99
C VAL A 94 -2.04 9.91 4.44
N PHE A 95 -1.82 10.86 5.32
CA PHE A 95 -1.66 10.59 6.75
C PHE A 95 -3.01 10.70 7.45
N ILE A 96 -3.27 9.73 8.33
CA ILE A 96 -4.52 9.65 9.09
C ILE A 96 -4.22 9.49 10.57
N THR A 97 -5.02 10.13 11.41
CA THR A 97 -5.04 9.92 12.86
C THR A 97 -6.14 8.94 13.23
N ARG A 98 -6.02 8.28 14.36
CA ARG A 98 -7.10 7.40 14.90
C ARG A 98 -8.11 8.17 15.75
N ALA A 99 -7.95 9.48 15.87
CA ALA A 99 -8.85 10.31 16.69
C ALA A 99 -10.23 10.41 16.02
N ALA A 100 -11.28 10.07 16.76
CA ALA A 100 -12.66 10.13 16.26
C ALA A 100 -13.05 11.54 15.76
N ARG A 101 -12.49 12.59 16.38
CA ARG A 101 -12.69 14.00 16.01
C ARG A 101 -12.22 14.31 14.56
N GLU A 102 -11.24 13.56 14.06
CA GLU A 102 -10.67 13.74 12.72
C GLU A 102 -11.42 12.94 11.64
N ALA A 103 -12.37 12.09 12.01
CA ALA A 103 -13.07 11.20 11.09
C ALA A 103 -13.73 11.94 9.91
N LYS A 104 -14.31 13.13 10.16
CA LYS A 104 -14.95 13.96 9.14
C LYS A 104 -13.91 14.51 8.14
N ALA A 105 -12.79 15.02 8.65
CA ALA A 105 -11.70 15.54 7.81
C ALA A 105 -11.05 14.43 6.98
N GLN A 106 -10.84 13.25 7.56
CA GLN A 106 -10.30 12.09 6.85
C GLN A 106 -11.23 11.63 5.72
N LYS A 107 -12.53 11.63 5.97
CA LYS A 107 -13.55 11.30 4.97
C LYS A 107 -13.50 12.26 3.78
N ALA A 108 -13.50 13.57 4.07
CA ALA A 108 -13.38 14.61 3.03
C ALA A 108 -12.08 14.47 2.22
N LEU A 109 -10.96 14.17 2.89
CA LEU A 109 -9.68 13.93 2.23
C LEU A 109 -9.72 12.71 1.31
N PHE A 110 -10.39 11.62 1.72
CA PHE A 110 -10.55 10.45 0.85
C PHE A 110 -11.43 10.76 -0.36
N GLU A 111 -12.52 11.48 -0.17
CA GLU A 111 -13.40 11.92 -1.25
C GLU A 111 -12.65 12.80 -2.26
N GLU A 112 -11.87 13.77 -1.79
CA GLU A 112 -11.02 14.63 -2.63
C GLU A 112 -10.02 13.81 -3.45
N ARG A 113 -9.30 12.91 -2.78
CA ARG A 113 -8.26 12.09 -3.44
C ARG A 113 -8.85 11.11 -4.46
N LEU A 114 -9.95 10.44 -4.12
CA LEU A 114 -10.64 9.52 -5.03
C LEU A 114 -11.30 10.28 -6.19
N GLY A 115 -11.86 11.46 -5.94
CA GLY A 115 -12.40 12.35 -6.97
C GLY A 115 -11.32 12.85 -7.95
N ALA A 116 -10.09 13.05 -7.49
CA ALA A 116 -8.94 13.37 -8.34
C ALA A 116 -8.39 12.13 -9.12
N GLY A 117 -9.07 10.98 -9.05
CA GLY A 117 -8.67 9.74 -9.75
C GLY A 117 -7.53 8.97 -9.08
N HIS A 118 -7.17 9.32 -7.85
CA HIS A 118 -6.14 8.62 -7.12
C HIS A 118 -6.61 7.22 -6.70
N LYS A 119 -5.70 6.25 -6.74
CA LYS A 119 -5.89 4.93 -6.14
C LYS A 119 -5.25 4.95 -4.76
N LEU A 120 -6.07 4.97 -3.71
CA LEU A 120 -5.57 4.88 -2.34
C LEU A 120 -5.16 3.44 -2.04
N LEU A 121 -4.09 3.25 -1.28
CA LEU A 121 -3.66 1.94 -0.81
C LEU A 121 -3.43 1.97 0.69
N PHE A 122 -3.97 1.00 1.38
CA PHE A 122 -3.70 0.80 2.81
C PHE A 122 -3.58 -0.68 3.17
N PHE A 123 -2.95 -0.90 4.30
CA PHE A 123 -2.79 -2.22 4.90
C PHE A 123 -3.80 -2.38 6.05
N PRO A 124 -4.91 -3.12 5.85
CA PRO A 124 -5.96 -3.22 6.87
C PRO A 124 -5.52 -3.92 8.16
N GLU A 125 -4.43 -4.67 8.13
CA GLU A 125 -3.80 -5.28 9.31
C GLU A 125 -3.40 -4.23 10.35
N GLY A 126 -3.03 -3.02 9.90
CA GLY A 126 -2.64 -1.89 10.75
C GLY A 126 -1.26 -2.03 11.39
N THR A 127 -0.54 -3.09 11.10
CA THR A 127 0.86 -3.35 11.43
C THR A 127 1.43 -4.34 10.41
N SER A 128 2.75 -4.44 10.31
CA SER A 128 3.40 -5.46 9.51
C SER A 128 3.52 -6.79 10.28
N SER A 129 3.60 -7.89 9.53
CA SER A 129 3.78 -9.26 10.02
C SER A 129 5.17 -9.79 9.66
N ASP A 130 5.43 -11.05 10.01
CA ASP A 130 6.64 -11.79 9.66
C ASP A 130 6.69 -12.23 8.18
N SER A 131 5.83 -11.72 7.34
CA SER A 131 5.63 -12.09 5.93
C SER A 131 5.30 -13.57 5.66
N GLN A 132 4.96 -14.36 6.69
CA GLN A 132 4.56 -15.76 6.57
C GLN A 132 3.05 -15.98 6.80
N ARG A 133 2.32 -14.91 7.08
CA ARG A 133 0.88 -14.97 7.38
C ARG A 133 0.20 -13.65 7.08
N VAL A 134 -1.11 -13.71 6.93
CA VAL A 134 -2.00 -12.55 6.83
C VAL A 134 -2.67 -12.33 8.18
N LEU A 135 -2.52 -11.15 8.77
CA LEU A 135 -3.18 -10.77 10.01
C LEU A 135 -4.66 -10.39 9.75
N PRO A 136 -5.52 -10.40 10.79
CA PRO A 136 -6.92 -9.99 10.63
C PRO A 136 -7.07 -8.55 10.13
N PHE A 137 -7.98 -8.34 9.18
CA PHE A 137 -8.25 -7.03 8.60
C PHE A 137 -9.17 -6.20 9.50
N LYS A 138 -8.70 -5.01 9.86
CA LYS A 138 -9.48 -4.00 10.61
C LYS A 138 -10.40 -3.23 9.67
N SER A 139 -11.70 -3.23 9.94
CA SER A 139 -12.70 -2.58 9.09
C SER A 139 -12.74 -1.05 9.18
N THR A 140 -11.92 -0.44 10.04
CA THR A 140 -12.02 1.00 10.37
C THR A 140 -11.84 1.89 9.13
N LEU A 141 -10.81 1.65 8.31
CA LEU A 141 -10.55 2.45 7.12
C LEU A 141 -11.57 2.23 5.99
N PHE A 142 -12.19 1.06 5.95
CA PHE A 142 -13.25 0.78 4.97
C PHE A 142 -14.49 1.67 5.18
N ALA A 143 -14.69 2.22 6.39
CA ALA A 143 -15.83 3.10 6.68
C ALA A 143 -15.88 4.34 5.76
N ALA A 144 -14.72 4.82 5.32
CA ALA A 144 -14.65 5.98 4.43
C ALA A 144 -15.32 5.74 3.07
N PHE A 145 -15.41 4.50 2.63
CA PHE A 145 -16.02 4.15 1.34
C PHE A 145 -17.55 4.02 1.40
N PHE A 146 -18.13 3.87 2.60
CA PHE A 146 -19.58 3.72 2.82
C PHE A 146 -20.30 5.06 2.99
N THR A 147 -19.79 6.13 2.39
CA THR A 147 -20.45 7.42 2.33
C THR A 147 -21.41 7.48 1.15
N GLU A 148 -22.45 8.29 1.21
CA GLU A 148 -23.40 8.50 0.11
C GLU A 148 -22.68 8.90 -1.20
N ASN A 149 -21.60 9.69 -1.08
CA ASN A 149 -20.84 10.16 -2.24
C ASN A 149 -19.98 9.08 -2.90
N LEU A 150 -19.55 8.04 -2.17
CA LEU A 150 -18.56 7.07 -2.63
C LEU A 150 -19.14 5.65 -2.83
N ARG A 151 -20.08 5.23 -2.00
CA ARG A 151 -20.53 3.83 -1.91
C ARG A 151 -20.85 3.19 -3.26
N ASP A 152 -21.57 3.91 -4.12
CA ASP A 152 -22.02 3.38 -5.41
C ASP A 152 -21.00 3.56 -6.54
N LYS A 153 -19.92 4.28 -6.29
CA LYS A 153 -18.93 4.69 -7.32
C LYS A 153 -17.58 3.99 -7.19
N VAL A 154 -17.25 3.50 -5.99
CA VAL A 154 -15.89 3.02 -5.73
C VAL A 154 -15.82 1.52 -5.57
N PHE A 155 -14.64 1.00 -5.90
CA PHE A 155 -14.27 -0.39 -5.79
C PHE A 155 -13.08 -0.54 -4.83
N VAL A 156 -12.96 -1.71 -4.22
CA VAL A 156 -11.80 -2.10 -3.43
C VAL A 156 -11.18 -3.32 -4.08
N GLN A 157 -9.91 -3.23 -4.44
CA GLN A 157 -9.16 -4.35 -5.00
C GLN A 157 -8.29 -4.99 -3.92
N PRO A 158 -8.57 -6.25 -3.52
CA PRO A 158 -7.65 -7.03 -2.70
C PRO A 158 -6.38 -7.36 -3.48
N VAL A 159 -5.24 -7.32 -2.79
CA VAL A 159 -3.92 -7.64 -3.37
C VAL A 159 -3.14 -8.48 -2.37
N THR A 160 -2.57 -9.57 -2.84
CA THR A 160 -1.66 -10.41 -2.04
C THR A 160 -0.22 -10.09 -2.39
N VAL A 161 0.59 -9.83 -1.36
CA VAL A 161 2.04 -9.67 -1.49
C VAL A 161 2.71 -10.86 -0.80
N ARG A 162 3.47 -11.64 -1.54
CA ARG A 162 4.15 -12.84 -1.05
C ARG A 162 5.64 -12.77 -1.38
N TYR A 163 6.46 -12.95 -0.36
CA TYR A 163 7.91 -13.01 -0.48
C TYR A 163 8.39 -14.45 -0.51
N THR A 164 9.41 -14.70 -1.33
CA THR A 164 10.23 -15.90 -1.27
C THR A 164 11.62 -15.48 -0.80
N ALA A 165 12.05 -16.01 0.32
CA ALA A 165 13.35 -15.69 0.90
C ALA A 165 14.50 -16.15 -0.02
N PRO A 166 15.72 -15.59 0.14
CA PRO A 166 16.90 -16.12 -0.51
C PRO A 166 17.12 -17.60 -0.16
N PRO A 167 17.78 -18.39 -1.03
CA PRO A 167 18.12 -19.77 -0.72
C PRO A 167 18.87 -19.89 0.62
N ASP A 168 18.59 -20.98 1.35
CA ASP A 168 19.23 -21.31 2.62
C ASP A 168 19.11 -20.25 3.74
N THR A 169 18.12 -19.37 3.64
CA THR A 169 17.82 -18.37 4.68
C THR A 169 16.49 -18.63 5.37
N ASP A 170 16.25 -17.95 6.50
CA ASP A 170 14.95 -18.00 7.19
C ASP A 170 13.82 -17.57 6.22
N PRO A 171 12.71 -18.29 6.10
CA PRO A 171 11.56 -17.89 5.28
C PRO A 171 11.03 -16.48 5.60
N ARG A 172 11.27 -15.97 6.81
CA ARG A 172 10.89 -14.63 7.25
C ARG A 172 11.90 -13.54 6.89
N PHE A 173 12.93 -13.85 6.11
CA PHE A 173 14.05 -12.95 5.78
C PHE A 173 13.62 -11.53 5.38
N TYR A 174 12.56 -11.39 4.60
CA TYR A 174 12.02 -10.10 4.19
C TYR A 174 10.97 -9.52 5.13
N GLY A 175 10.53 -10.28 6.14
CA GLY A 175 9.58 -9.81 7.13
C GLY A 175 10.18 -8.71 8.00
N TRP A 176 9.36 -7.67 8.28
CA TRP A 176 9.75 -6.60 9.18
C TRP A 176 8.59 -6.30 10.13
N TRP A 177 8.71 -6.70 11.38
CA TRP A 177 7.61 -6.66 12.35
C TRP A 177 8.10 -6.41 13.77
N GLY A 178 7.18 -6.08 14.67
CA GLY A 178 7.45 -5.86 16.10
C GLY A 178 8.40 -4.68 16.32
N GLU A 179 9.40 -4.90 17.16
CA GLU A 179 10.41 -3.91 17.53
C GLU A 179 11.68 -3.98 16.66
N MET A 180 11.60 -4.59 15.48
CA MET A 180 12.78 -4.69 14.59
C MET A 180 13.24 -3.30 14.15
N ASP A 181 14.56 -3.04 14.31
CA ASP A 181 15.17 -1.82 13.81
C ASP A 181 15.14 -1.77 12.27
N PHE A 182 14.66 -0.65 11.75
CA PHE A 182 14.54 -0.47 10.30
C PHE A 182 15.92 -0.46 9.62
N ALA A 183 16.90 0.27 10.18
CA ALA A 183 18.21 0.43 9.55
C ALA A 183 18.97 -0.91 9.53
N GLY A 184 18.94 -1.66 10.63
CA GLY A 184 19.53 -2.99 10.72
C GLY A 184 18.92 -3.97 9.71
N HIS A 185 17.60 -4.02 9.61
CA HIS A 185 16.92 -4.89 8.65
C HIS A 185 17.17 -4.46 7.19
N LEU A 186 17.21 -3.15 6.91
CA LEU A 186 17.57 -2.63 5.59
C LEU A 186 18.99 -3.08 5.20
N LEU A 187 19.97 -2.93 6.09
CA LEU A 187 21.34 -3.37 5.85
C LEU A 187 21.43 -4.89 5.64
N GLN A 188 20.69 -5.67 6.42
CA GLN A 188 20.59 -7.12 6.22
C GLN A 188 20.11 -7.47 4.80
N VAL A 189 19.04 -6.83 4.33
CA VAL A 189 18.51 -7.05 2.97
C VAL A 189 19.51 -6.62 1.91
N LEU A 190 20.16 -5.46 2.08
CA LEU A 190 21.15 -4.94 1.12
C LEU A 190 22.42 -5.81 1.05
N ALA A 191 22.83 -6.40 2.17
CA ALA A 191 24.07 -7.19 2.27
C ALA A 191 23.92 -8.63 1.74
N ALA A 192 22.70 -9.10 1.49
CA ALA A 192 22.48 -10.46 1.01
C ALA A 192 23.08 -10.65 -0.40
N PRO A 193 23.99 -11.60 -0.60
CA PRO A 193 24.69 -11.78 -1.88
C PRO A 193 23.77 -12.34 -2.97
N VAL A 194 22.73 -13.06 -2.56
CA VAL A 194 21.67 -13.58 -3.43
C VAL A 194 20.33 -13.13 -2.88
N GLN A 195 19.49 -12.62 -3.73
CA GLN A 195 18.15 -12.18 -3.35
C GLN A 195 17.10 -13.21 -3.75
N GLY A 196 16.00 -13.22 -3.01
CA GLY A 196 14.81 -13.98 -3.37
C GLY A 196 13.89 -13.21 -4.32
N SER A 197 12.58 -13.27 -4.06
CA SER A 197 11.61 -12.62 -4.92
C SER A 197 10.38 -12.14 -4.16
N VAL A 198 9.60 -11.26 -4.83
CA VAL A 198 8.25 -10.88 -4.41
C VAL A 198 7.27 -11.08 -5.56
N LYS A 199 6.14 -11.71 -5.26
CA LYS A 199 4.98 -11.83 -6.15
C LYS A 199 3.84 -10.96 -5.62
N VAL A 200 3.27 -10.15 -6.50
CA VAL A 200 2.09 -9.31 -6.21
C VAL A 200 0.92 -9.82 -7.03
N THR A 201 -0.10 -10.35 -6.38
CA THR A 201 -1.30 -10.88 -7.03
C THR A 201 -2.46 -9.91 -6.86
N TYR A 202 -2.98 -9.39 -7.97
CA TYR A 202 -4.14 -8.51 -8.03
C TYR A 202 -5.40 -9.34 -8.21
N HIS A 203 -6.27 -9.37 -7.19
CA HIS A 203 -7.54 -10.10 -7.27
C HIS A 203 -8.64 -9.26 -7.90
N GLN A 204 -9.81 -9.86 -8.14
CA GLN A 204 -10.95 -9.15 -8.71
C GLN A 204 -11.40 -8.00 -7.82
N PRO A 205 -11.60 -6.79 -8.37
CA PRO A 205 -12.14 -5.67 -7.61
C PRO A 205 -13.55 -5.94 -7.12
N MET A 206 -13.84 -5.54 -5.89
CA MET A 206 -15.13 -5.65 -5.24
C MET A 206 -15.84 -4.29 -5.24
N ARG A 207 -17.07 -4.20 -5.72
CA ARG A 207 -17.85 -2.98 -5.65
C ARG A 207 -18.33 -2.77 -4.22
N VAL A 208 -18.17 -1.56 -3.68
CA VAL A 208 -18.52 -1.30 -2.28
C VAL A 208 -20.01 -1.44 -2.01
N SER A 209 -20.87 -1.06 -2.97
CA SER A 209 -22.34 -1.18 -2.84
C SER A 209 -22.85 -2.60 -2.76
N ASP A 210 -22.07 -3.61 -3.20
CA ASP A 210 -22.46 -5.01 -3.13
C ASP A 210 -22.39 -5.57 -1.69
N PHE A 211 -21.88 -4.79 -0.75
CA PHE A 211 -21.72 -5.17 0.65
C PHE A 211 -22.63 -4.34 1.57
N PRO A 212 -23.30 -4.97 2.55
CA PRO A 212 -24.19 -4.28 3.45
C PRO A 212 -23.44 -3.28 4.35
N ASP A 213 -22.22 -3.62 4.75
CA ASP A 213 -21.41 -2.80 5.66
C ASP A 213 -19.88 -2.98 5.45
N ARG A 214 -19.12 -2.12 6.12
CA ARG A 214 -17.65 -2.13 6.09
C ARG A 214 -17.02 -3.40 6.64
N LYS A 215 -17.69 -4.12 7.54
CA LYS A 215 -17.16 -5.34 8.17
C LYS A 215 -17.24 -6.52 7.21
N SER A 216 -18.34 -6.61 6.47
CA SER A 216 -18.52 -7.64 5.44
C SER A 216 -17.54 -7.46 4.30
N LEU A 217 -17.33 -6.21 3.80
CA LEU A 217 -16.33 -5.92 2.78
C LEU A 217 -14.90 -6.23 3.27
N ALA A 218 -14.55 -5.83 4.50
CA ALA A 218 -13.22 -6.10 5.06
C ALA A 218 -12.96 -7.61 5.18
N ARG A 219 -13.93 -8.40 5.65
CA ARG A 219 -13.83 -9.88 5.72
C ARG A 219 -13.68 -10.52 4.35
N ALA A 220 -14.45 -10.07 3.36
CA ALA A 220 -14.34 -10.57 2.00
C ALA A 220 -12.95 -10.28 1.41
N CYS A 221 -12.43 -9.06 1.58
CA CYS A 221 -11.07 -8.72 1.16
C CYS A 221 -10.02 -9.57 1.89
N GLU A 222 -10.15 -9.76 3.21
CA GLU A 222 -9.25 -10.60 4.00
C GLU A 222 -9.22 -12.04 3.48
N GLN A 223 -10.39 -12.64 3.24
CA GLN A 223 -10.49 -14.01 2.76
C GLN A 223 -9.76 -14.18 1.43
N VAL A 224 -10.03 -13.30 0.47
CA VAL A 224 -9.38 -13.35 -0.85
C VAL A 224 -7.86 -13.19 -0.76
N VAL A 225 -7.38 -12.29 0.12
CA VAL A 225 -5.93 -12.12 0.32
C VAL A 225 -5.31 -13.34 0.97
N ARG A 226 -5.99 -13.98 1.94
CA ARG A 226 -5.53 -15.23 2.59
C ARG A 226 -5.48 -16.39 1.60
N ASP A 227 -6.51 -16.53 0.77
CA ASP A 227 -6.58 -17.59 -0.25
C ASP A 227 -5.42 -17.43 -1.25
N GLY A 228 -5.17 -16.20 -1.71
CA GLY A 228 -4.04 -15.88 -2.59
C GLY A 228 -2.67 -16.02 -1.91
N PHE A 229 -2.61 -15.95 -0.58
CA PHE A 229 -1.37 -16.13 0.18
C PHE A 229 -1.03 -17.61 0.37
N GLY A 230 -2.03 -18.47 0.49
CA GLY A 230 -1.89 -19.93 0.64
C GLY A 230 -1.71 -20.67 -0.69
N ALA A 231 -1.91 -20.03 -1.82
CA ALA A 231 -1.87 -20.61 -3.17
C ALA A 231 -0.45 -20.81 -3.72
#